data_68f45f14660b170a671b4f8a17f7ed30
#
_entry.id   68f45f14660b170a671b4f8a17f7ed30
#
_cell.length_a   1.000
_cell.length_b   1.000
_cell.length_c   1.000
_cell.angle_alpha   90.00
_cell.angle_beta   90.00
_cell.angle_gamma   90.00
#
_symmetry.space_group_name_H-M   'P 1'
#
loop_
_entity.id
_entity.type
_entity.pdbx_description
1 polymer ?
#
loop_
_entity_poly.entity_id
_entity_poly.type
_entity_poly.pdbx_seq_one_letter_code
_entity_poly.pdbx_strand_id
1 'polypeptide(L)'
;MKQYKLIQVALLAILLFGWAGCSQIEEEVPGNARNGIVLNVTDTGLISNEPSTRTEDVGFVTTFTQGDQIGLFAVKDGAILNEINNMPFTFNGSSWSGKPILYDDRLAGVTFYAYYPYQPDVSDKTDLAGDDFFAPLVAGWELTAEQSDQKVYAKQDLMTSNATALISENGNYSLSFQLTHRMSLVVVKLPSTRYIFTDAEGVAMPEETPYVAMPVDVAFYLDNVGEGNKIAPYYDAKQDEYRLLRKPSSENQIIGHYNDKQCTLDTAEKMKEGKYKRFIVDGGYKEVTHHLQVGDLYYADGSVISVEEETPSSKNCIGVVYYVGNPQPSARYGDVSNYKITPEMDILKQEYPNCCHGLVLALGTDVADSWGDATVFMHEWFLTFDAKSHFTSLSGYYFDNAKDNAKNIETRFGLGYNNVRVIEEYVKLNIDKSDSYVVLQQIREYQNKYDTPSTSTKWYLPSIGDFNGLIATSTNNLFPLLNRQIEKVGGIGLQSNKEYWTSTERRKELTYYAIYNGSRFETNKTKNKTTEYLYRFGLAF
;
A
#
# COMPACT_ATOMS: atom_id res chain seq x y z
N MET A 1 31.43 16.28 -42.99
CA MET A 1 32.82 16.44 -42.52
C MET A 1 33.00 17.38 -41.30
N LYS A 2 32.10 18.29 -40.98
CA LYS A 2 32.22 19.14 -39.76
C LYS A 2 31.81 18.46 -38.46
N GLN A 3 30.92 17.48 -38.47
CA GLN A 3 30.49 16.79 -37.28
C GLN A 3 31.49 15.75 -36.74
N TYR A 4 32.26 15.11 -37.60
CA TYR A 4 33.28 14.13 -37.17
C TYR A 4 34.50 14.77 -36.48
N LYS A 5 34.82 16.03 -36.77
CA LYS A 5 35.92 16.75 -36.10
C LYS A 5 35.55 17.16 -34.65
N LEU A 6 34.27 17.41 -34.34
CA LEU A 6 33.82 17.73 -32.98
C LEU A 6 33.87 16.50 -32.05
N ILE A 7 33.53 15.32 -32.58
CA ILE A 7 33.55 14.07 -31.80
C ILE A 7 34.97 13.63 -31.49
N GLN A 8 35.91 13.83 -32.40
CA GLN A 8 37.32 13.52 -32.16
C GLN A 8 37.99 14.46 -31.15
N VAL A 9 37.61 15.74 -31.11
CA VAL A 9 38.11 16.68 -30.11
C VAL A 9 37.52 16.40 -28.73
N ALA A 10 36.26 15.97 -28.64
CA ALA A 10 35.62 15.58 -27.39
C ALA A 10 36.24 14.29 -26.82
N LEU A 11 36.57 13.31 -27.66
CA LEU A 11 37.23 12.08 -27.24
C LEU A 11 38.69 12.30 -26.79
N LEU A 12 39.39 13.25 -27.41
CA LEU A 12 40.75 13.59 -27.01
C LEU A 12 40.82 14.40 -25.72
N ALA A 13 39.78 15.21 -25.44
CA ALA A 13 39.63 15.92 -24.15
C ALA A 13 39.35 14.97 -22.98
N ILE A 14 38.61 13.88 -23.21
CA ILE A 14 38.33 12.85 -22.17
C ILE A 14 39.58 12.01 -21.85
N LEU A 15 40.45 11.81 -22.83
CA LEU A 15 41.74 11.07 -22.63
C LEU A 15 42.82 11.90 -21.92
N LEU A 16 42.70 13.23 -21.92
CA LEU A 16 43.68 14.12 -21.27
C LEU A 16 43.34 14.44 -19.81
N PHE A 17 42.07 14.17 -19.35
CA PHE A 17 41.69 14.31 -17.96
C PHE A 17 41.91 13.03 -17.11
N GLY A 18 42.31 11.94 -17.72
CA GLY A 18 42.55 10.64 -17.04
C GLY A 18 43.90 10.50 -16.31
N TRP A 19 44.75 11.52 -16.32
CA TRP A 19 46.10 11.43 -15.73
C TRP A 19 46.50 12.64 -14.89
N ALA A 20 45.58 13.30 -14.27
CA ALA A 20 45.86 14.34 -13.30
C ALA A 20 45.40 13.90 -11.91
N GLY A 21 46.31 13.35 -11.15
CA GLY A 21 46.33 13.49 -9.70
C GLY A 21 45.46 12.54 -8.90
N CYS A 22 46.01 11.38 -8.58
CA CYS A 22 45.90 10.95 -7.19
C CYS A 22 46.69 11.91 -6.31
N SER A 23 46.15 13.05 -5.95
CA SER A 23 46.43 13.64 -4.66
C SER A 23 45.40 13.06 -3.72
N GLN A 24 45.78 12.12 -2.88
CA GLN A 24 45.06 11.80 -1.66
C GLN A 24 44.92 13.13 -0.89
N ILE A 25 43.74 13.75 -1.03
CA ILE A 25 43.19 14.53 0.06
C ILE A 25 42.72 13.43 1.02
N GLU A 26 43.52 13.12 2.00
CA GLU A 26 43.03 12.54 3.24
C GLU A 26 42.01 13.55 3.76
N GLU A 27 40.73 13.35 3.47
CA GLU A 27 39.68 13.88 4.36
C GLU A 27 39.98 13.22 5.70
N GLU A 28 40.51 13.99 6.63
CA GLU A 28 40.55 13.63 8.04
C GLU A 28 39.11 13.30 8.44
N VAL A 29 38.77 12.00 8.44
CA VAL A 29 37.59 11.50 9.12
C VAL A 29 37.81 11.85 10.59
N PRO A 30 36.99 12.72 11.19
CA PRO A 30 37.19 13.12 12.59
C PRO A 30 37.03 11.87 13.46
N GLY A 31 38.11 11.35 14.02
CA GLY A 31 38.04 10.41 15.12
C GLY A 31 38.54 9.00 14.94
N ASN A 32 39.38 8.65 13.96
CA ASN A 32 40.20 7.44 14.08
C ASN A 32 41.37 7.73 15.03
N ALA A 33 41.07 7.61 16.33
CA ALA A 33 42.16 7.44 17.28
C ALA A 33 42.96 6.22 16.84
N ARG A 34 44.29 6.35 16.65
CA ARG A 34 45.17 5.22 16.45
C ARG A 34 44.83 4.17 17.51
N ASN A 35 44.52 2.91 17.13
CA ASN A 35 44.07 1.80 17.95
C ASN A 35 42.55 1.73 18.24
N GLY A 36 41.65 2.49 17.58
CA GLY A 36 40.20 2.30 17.67
C GLY A 36 39.78 0.97 17.04
N ILE A 37 38.85 0.26 17.71
CA ILE A 37 38.29 -1.00 17.21
C ILE A 37 37.09 -0.72 16.32
N VAL A 38 37.14 -1.22 15.08
CA VAL A 38 36.04 -1.13 14.11
C VAL A 38 35.09 -2.32 14.26
N LEU A 39 33.79 -2.08 14.29
CA LEU A 39 32.75 -3.12 14.35
C LEU A 39 32.16 -3.37 12.98
N ASN A 40 32.13 -4.65 12.57
CA ASN A 40 31.39 -5.17 11.43
C ASN A 40 30.33 -6.12 11.95
N VAL A 41 29.09 -5.93 11.54
CA VAL A 41 27.96 -6.77 11.95
C VAL A 41 27.19 -7.20 10.71
N THR A 42 27.01 -8.50 10.58
CA THR A 42 26.26 -9.14 9.51
C THR A 42 25.21 -10.08 10.09
N ASP A 43 24.16 -10.36 9.32
CA ASP A 43 23.13 -11.34 9.65
C ASP A 43 23.30 -12.59 8.78
N THR A 44 23.07 -13.77 9.35
CA THR A 44 23.07 -15.05 8.61
C THR A 44 21.79 -15.29 7.83
N GLY A 45 20.72 -14.54 8.13
CA GLY A 45 19.37 -14.80 7.66
C GLY A 45 18.71 -16.02 8.31
N LEU A 46 17.38 -16.08 8.18
CA LEU A 46 16.58 -17.24 8.56
C LEU A 46 16.66 -18.31 7.47
N ILE A 47 16.81 -19.57 7.86
CA ILE A 47 16.92 -20.71 6.95
C ILE A 47 15.58 -21.46 6.93
N SER A 48 15.16 -22.02 5.76
CA SER A 48 13.96 -22.82 5.68
C SER A 48 13.96 -23.98 6.68
N ASN A 49 12.82 -24.22 7.34
CA ASN A 49 12.63 -25.36 8.23
C ASN A 49 12.39 -26.66 7.44
N GLU A 50 12.01 -26.55 6.17
CA GLU A 50 11.78 -27.70 5.29
C GLU A 50 13.06 -28.08 4.53
N PRO A 51 13.27 -29.36 4.21
CA PRO A 51 14.40 -29.76 3.38
C PRO A 51 14.29 -29.09 2.01
N SER A 52 15.25 -28.24 1.67
CA SER A 52 15.31 -27.58 0.36
C SER A 52 15.54 -28.64 -0.73
N THR A 53 14.55 -28.80 -1.61
CA THR A 53 14.72 -29.62 -2.84
C THR A 53 14.98 -28.76 -4.07
N ARG A 54 15.06 -27.42 -3.96
CA ARG A 54 15.31 -26.47 -5.05
C ARG A 54 16.08 -25.23 -4.60
N THR A 55 16.89 -24.71 -5.48
CA THR A 55 17.98 -23.75 -5.33
C THR A 55 17.59 -22.27 -5.16
N GLU A 56 16.39 -21.93 -4.68
CA GLU A 56 15.95 -20.54 -4.55
C GLU A 56 15.26 -20.25 -3.21
N ASP A 57 15.82 -20.70 -2.09
CA ASP A 57 15.47 -20.10 -0.81
C ASP A 57 16.36 -18.87 -0.57
N VAL A 58 15.92 -17.70 -1.00
CA VAL A 58 16.46 -16.43 -0.52
C VAL A 58 16.03 -16.32 0.94
N GLY A 59 16.94 -16.68 1.86
CA GLY A 59 16.69 -16.58 3.28
C GLY A 59 16.36 -15.13 3.68
N PHE A 60 15.55 -14.98 4.71
CA PHE A 60 15.21 -13.66 5.24
C PHE A 60 16.41 -13.08 5.96
N VAL A 61 17.09 -12.13 5.31
CA VAL A 61 18.26 -11.41 5.84
C VAL A 61 17.81 -10.04 6.34
N THR A 62 18.20 -9.69 7.55
CA THR A 62 17.93 -8.38 8.12
C THR A 62 18.88 -7.34 7.54
N THR A 63 18.33 -6.25 7.04
CA THR A 63 19.09 -5.07 6.66
C THR A 63 19.01 -4.05 7.78
N PHE A 64 20.15 -3.75 8.41
CA PHE A 64 20.20 -2.72 9.45
C PHE A 64 19.97 -1.32 8.87
N THR A 65 19.21 -0.52 9.60
CA THR A 65 18.84 0.85 9.22
C THR A 65 19.41 1.86 10.22
N GLN A 66 19.52 3.10 9.78
CA GLN A 66 20.02 4.17 10.66
C GLN A 66 19.20 4.25 11.96
N GLY A 67 19.88 4.18 13.10
CA GLY A 67 19.30 4.18 14.43
C GLY A 67 19.16 2.79 15.06
N ASP A 68 19.40 1.71 14.32
CA ASP A 68 19.47 0.37 14.90
C ASP A 68 20.61 0.28 15.90
N GLN A 69 20.40 -0.48 16.99
CA GLN A 69 21.39 -0.61 18.06
C GLN A 69 21.66 -2.06 18.40
N ILE A 70 22.93 -2.37 18.64
CA ILE A 70 23.41 -3.65 19.20
C ILE A 70 23.96 -3.44 20.60
N GLY A 71 23.94 -4.50 21.41
CA GLY A 71 24.64 -4.56 22.69
C GLY A 71 25.89 -5.41 22.58
N LEU A 72 26.99 -4.92 23.12
CA LEU A 72 28.30 -5.57 23.11
C LEU A 72 28.72 -5.97 24.51
N PHE A 73 29.27 -7.19 24.64
CA PHE A 73 29.90 -7.71 25.85
C PHE A 73 31.34 -8.15 25.53
N ALA A 74 32.19 -8.01 26.55
CA ALA A 74 33.54 -8.52 26.50
C ALA A 74 33.82 -9.40 27.73
N VAL A 75 34.32 -10.60 27.52
CA VAL A 75 34.58 -11.60 28.57
C VAL A 75 36.05 -11.96 28.60
N LYS A 76 36.66 -11.92 29.78
CA LYS A 76 38.02 -12.34 30.04
C LYS A 76 38.07 -13.18 31.33
N ASP A 77 38.76 -14.31 31.28
CA ASP A 77 38.99 -15.20 32.43
C ASP A 77 37.66 -15.59 33.16
N GLY A 78 36.58 -15.77 32.37
CA GLY A 78 35.26 -16.14 32.90
C GLY A 78 34.45 -14.99 33.54
N ALA A 79 34.87 -13.73 33.37
CA ALA A 79 34.18 -12.57 33.88
C ALA A 79 33.91 -11.50 32.79
N ILE A 80 32.78 -10.81 32.87
CA ILE A 80 32.48 -9.68 31.97
C ILE A 80 33.31 -8.48 32.39
N LEU A 81 33.92 -7.80 31.43
CA LEU A 81 34.67 -6.56 31.67
C LEU A 81 33.66 -5.42 31.89
N ASN A 82 33.75 -4.75 33.05
CA ASN A 82 32.81 -3.69 33.43
C ASN A 82 32.68 -2.57 32.39
N GLU A 83 33.73 -2.26 31.68
CA GLU A 83 33.78 -1.20 30.67
C GLU A 83 33.05 -1.57 29.39
N ILE A 84 32.87 -2.89 29.12
CA ILE A 84 32.20 -3.42 27.92
C ILE A 84 31.18 -4.47 28.37
N ASN A 85 30.25 -4.01 29.21
CA ASN A 85 29.14 -4.79 29.70
C ASN A 85 27.84 -4.17 29.15
N ASN A 86 27.19 -4.83 28.21
CA ASN A 86 26.01 -4.35 27.52
C ASN A 86 26.21 -2.96 26.89
N MET A 87 27.34 -2.77 26.24
CA MET A 87 27.71 -1.48 25.67
C MET A 87 26.97 -1.23 24.36
N PRO A 88 26.20 -0.14 24.22
CA PRO A 88 25.42 0.12 23.00
C PRO A 88 26.29 0.65 21.86
N PHE A 89 26.04 0.14 20.66
CA PHE A 89 26.53 0.70 19.39
C PHE A 89 25.34 0.96 18.46
N THR A 90 25.33 2.11 17.81
CA THR A 90 24.26 2.56 16.92
C THR A 90 24.75 2.55 15.48
N PHE A 91 23.94 2.02 14.58
CA PHE A 91 24.19 2.06 13.14
C PHE A 91 23.82 3.45 12.58
N ASN A 92 24.76 4.11 11.92
CA ASN A 92 24.54 5.46 11.36
C ASN A 92 24.10 5.46 9.88
N GLY A 93 23.85 4.27 9.31
CA GLY A 93 23.54 4.05 7.90
C GLY A 93 24.70 3.49 7.09
N SER A 94 25.93 3.52 7.63
CA SER A 94 27.14 2.99 6.96
C SER A 94 28.08 2.23 7.91
N SER A 95 28.11 2.60 9.18
CA SER A 95 28.98 2.01 10.19
C SER A 95 28.34 2.01 11.57
N TRP A 96 28.87 1.16 12.46
CA TRP A 96 28.47 1.09 13.86
C TRP A 96 29.29 2.07 14.69
N SER A 97 28.63 2.93 15.44
CA SER A 97 29.27 3.96 16.27
C SER A 97 28.76 3.90 17.71
N GLY A 98 29.64 4.17 18.65
CA GLY A 98 29.36 4.16 20.07
C GLY A 98 30.51 4.79 20.85
N LYS A 99 30.61 4.52 22.16
CA LYS A 99 31.80 4.89 22.94
C LYS A 99 33.00 4.16 22.35
N PRO A 100 34.08 4.87 21.96
CA PRO A 100 35.24 4.24 21.35
C PRO A 100 35.88 3.18 22.27
N ILE A 101 36.14 1.99 21.72
CA ILE A 101 36.95 0.97 22.37
C ILE A 101 38.35 1.08 21.78
N LEU A 102 39.34 1.37 22.61
CA LEU A 102 40.73 1.45 22.21
C LEU A 102 41.43 0.17 22.60
N TYR A 103 42.20 -0.39 21.68
CA TYR A 103 43.02 -1.58 21.98
C TYR A 103 44.13 -1.24 22.97
N ASP A 104 44.22 -2.05 24.01
CA ASP A 104 45.36 -2.14 24.92
C ASP A 104 45.55 -3.61 25.35
N ASP A 105 46.64 -3.91 26.09
CA ASP A 105 46.97 -5.27 26.50
C ASP A 105 45.92 -5.96 27.38
N ARG A 106 45.01 -5.22 27.99
CA ARG A 106 43.90 -5.78 28.77
C ARG A 106 42.90 -6.52 27.87
N LEU A 107 42.83 -6.14 26.57
CA LEU A 107 41.97 -6.77 25.58
C LEU A 107 42.61 -8.01 24.92
N ALA A 108 43.86 -8.31 25.23
CA ALA A 108 44.50 -9.54 24.77
C ALA A 108 43.79 -10.76 25.39
N GLY A 109 43.36 -11.70 24.54
CA GLY A 109 42.65 -12.91 24.97
C GLY A 109 41.19 -12.69 25.41
N VAL A 110 40.61 -11.50 25.17
CA VAL A 110 39.22 -11.22 25.42
C VAL A 110 38.33 -11.81 24.33
N THR A 111 37.20 -12.37 24.72
CA THR A 111 36.15 -12.87 23.84
C THR A 111 34.99 -11.88 23.84
N PHE A 112 34.47 -11.56 22.68
CA PHE A 112 33.39 -10.60 22.50
C PHE A 112 32.10 -11.27 22.04
N TYR A 113 30.96 -10.74 22.48
CA TYR A 113 29.60 -11.19 22.11
C TYR A 113 28.75 -9.98 21.78
N ALA A 114 27.93 -10.09 20.76
CA ALA A 114 26.99 -9.03 20.35
C ALA A 114 25.59 -9.58 20.19
N TYR A 115 24.59 -8.73 20.39
CA TYR A 115 23.19 -9.07 20.15
C TYR A 115 22.41 -7.87 19.60
N TYR A 116 21.33 -8.13 18.93
CA TYR A 116 20.36 -7.17 18.38
C TYR A 116 18.95 -7.66 18.69
N PRO A 117 17.96 -6.78 18.97
CA PRO A 117 18.12 -5.33 19.20
C PRO A 117 18.59 -5.03 20.63
N TYR A 118 19.32 -3.96 20.79
CA TYR A 118 19.84 -3.53 22.10
C TYR A 118 18.70 -3.31 23.10
N GLN A 119 18.91 -3.80 24.32
CA GLN A 119 18.06 -3.58 25.49
C GLN A 119 18.94 -3.09 26.66
N PRO A 120 18.52 -2.04 27.40
CA PRO A 120 19.35 -1.49 28.46
C PRO A 120 19.56 -2.45 29.65
N ASP A 121 18.57 -3.32 29.93
CA ASP A 121 18.51 -4.14 31.15
C ASP A 121 18.82 -5.61 30.88
N VAL A 122 19.96 -5.90 30.24
CA VAL A 122 20.38 -7.28 29.94
C VAL A 122 21.74 -7.66 30.52
N SER A 123 22.37 -6.80 31.33
CA SER A 123 23.71 -7.04 31.88
C SER A 123 23.81 -8.31 32.73
N ASP A 124 22.71 -8.77 33.31
CA ASP A 124 22.57 -9.97 34.15
C ASP A 124 21.92 -11.15 33.40
N LYS A 125 21.58 -10.99 32.11
CA LYS A 125 20.93 -12.01 31.28
C LYS A 125 21.92 -12.76 30.39
N THR A 126 23.05 -13.15 30.97
CA THR A 126 24.13 -13.85 30.27
C THR A 126 24.56 -15.11 31.03
N ASP A 127 25.05 -16.11 30.32
CA ASP A 127 25.59 -17.34 30.90
C ASP A 127 27.09 -17.46 30.58
N LEU A 128 27.91 -17.24 31.61
CA LEU A 128 29.36 -17.33 31.49
C LEU A 128 29.88 -18.78 31.58
N ALA A 129 29.07 -19.71 32.05
CA ALA A 129 29.44 -21.10 32.28
C ALA A 129 28.90 -22.06 31.21
N GLY A 130 27.89 -21.67 30.50
CA GLY A 130 27.24 -22.46 29.46
C GLY A 130 27.85 -22.30 28.08
N ASP A 131 27.40 -23.17 27.17
CA ASP A 131 27.82 -23.15 25.76
C ASP A 131 27.21 -21.97 24.98
N ASP A 132 26.10 -21.40 25.47
CA ASP A 132 25.42 -20.27 24.87
C ASP A 132 25.37 -19.07 25.82
N PHE A 133 26.21 -18.10 25.57
CA PHE A 133 26.33 -16.88 26.38
C PHE A 133 25.00 -16.13 26.56
N PHE A 134 24.12 -16.16 25.56
CA PHE A 134 22.84 -15.46 25.58
C PHE A 134 21.64 -16.34 25.95
N ALA A 135 21.85 -17.58 26.42
CA ALA A 135 20.74 -18.48 26.76
C ALA A 135 19.71 -17.87 27.74
N PRO A 136 20.09 -17.15 28.84
CA PRO A 136 19.12 -16.49 29.71
C PRO A 136 18.34 -15.35 29.03
N LEU A 137 18.99 -14.59 28.15
CA LEU A 137 18.35 -13.53 27.36
C LEU A 137 17.29 -14.14 26.42
N VAL A 138 17.66 -15.20 25.69
CA VAL A 138 16.76 -15.90 24.75
C VAL A 138 15.55 -16.49 25.50
N ALA A 139 15.78 -17.15 26.63
CA ALA A 139 14.71 -17.74 27.43
C ALA A 139 13.71 -16.69 27.93
N GLY A 140 14.20 -15.52 28.34
CA GLY A 140 13.39 -14.40 28.83
C GLY A 140 12.85 -13.49 27.74
N TRP A 141 13.16 -13.73 26.46
CA TRP A 141 12.69 -12.85 25.39
C TRP A 141 11.20 -13.01 25.14
N GLU A 142 10.45 -11.92 25.18
CA GLU A 142 9.01 -11.94 24.96
C GLU A 142 8.64 -11.34 23.60
N LEU A 143 7.66 -11.97 22.94
CA LEU A 143 7.06 -11.50 21.70
C LEU A 143 5.65 -10.98 21.98
N THR A 144 5.29 -9.89 21.37
CA THR A 144 3.92 -9.37 21.42
C THR A 144 3.03 -10.00 20.34
N ALA A 145 1.73 -10.04 20.59
CA ALA A 145 0.74 -10.43 19.58
C ALA A 145 0.64 -9.39 18.45
N GLU A 146 0.97 -8.15 18.75
CA GLU A 146 0.97 -7.02 17.81
C GLU A 146 2.35 -6.88 17.19
N GLN A 147 2.48 -7.23 15.90
CA GLN A 147 3.70 -7.14 15.10
C GLN A 147 3.47 -6.45 13.76
N SER A 148 2.31 -5.82 13.54
CA SER A 148 1.96 -5.22 12.24
C SER A 148 2.82 -4.03 11.84
N ASP A 149 3.33 -3.27 12.81
CA ASP A 149 4.28 -2.20 12.56
C ASP A 149 5.68 -2.75 12.30
N GLN A 150 6.31 -2.31 11.21
CA GLN A 150 7.66 -2.79 10.81
C GLN A 150 8.71 -2.59 11.89
N LYS A 151 8.67 -1.48 12.65
CA LYS A 151 9.65 -1.22 13.70
C LYS A 151 9.41 -2.08 14.94
N VAL A 152 8.13 -2.35 15.25
CA VAL A 152 7.75 -3.27 16.33
C VAL A 152 8.20 -4.68 15.97
N TYR A 153 7.92 -5.14 14.76
CA TYR A 153 8.36 -6.44 14.25
C TYR A 153 9.90 -6.57 14.33
N ALA A 154 10.64 -5.63 13.76
CA ALA A 154 12.10 -5.68 13.75
C ALA A 154 12.73 -5.70 15.17
N LYS A 155 12.14 -5.00 16.13
CA LYS A 155 12.61 -4.98 17.53
C LYS A 155 12.32 -6.26 18.31
N GLN A 156 11.52 -7.16 17.79
CA GLN A 156 11.22 -8.44 18.41
C GLN A 156 12.10 -9.57 17.87
N ASP A 157 12.81 -9.33 16.78
CA ASP A 157 13.67 -10.32 16.14
C ASP A 157 15.05 -10.37 16.83
N LEU A 158 15.11 -11.12 17.92
CA LEU A 158 16.36 -11.30 18.67
C LEU A 158 17.39 -12.06 17.84
N MET A 159 18.55 -11.46 17.66
CA MET A 159 19.70 -12.07 17.03
C MET A 159 20.92 -11.99 17.96
N THR A 160 21.76 -13.03 17.97
CA THR A 160 22.94 -13.09 18.82
C THR A 160 24.14 -13.62 18.04
N SER A 161 25.35 -13.19 18.42
CA SER A 161 26.59 -13.75 17.89
C SER A 161 27.09 -14.90 18.76
N ASN A 162 27.93 -15.74 18.15
CA ASN A 162 28.86 -16.60 18.87
C ASN A 162 30.02 -15.80 19.43
N ALA A 163 30.88 -16.47 20.20
CA ALA A 163 32.16 -15.96 20.68
C ALA A 163 33.03 -15.44 19.53
N THR A 164 33.46 -14.19 19.62
CA THR A 164 34.25 -13.52 18.58
C THR A 164 35.54 -13.01 19.18
N ALA A 165 36.65 -13.29 18.51
CA ALA A 165 37.97 -12.77 18.89
C ALA A 165 38.25 -11.47 18.12
N LEU A 166 39.06 -10.61 18.74
CA LEU A 166 39.60 -9.41 18.11
C LEU A 166 40.55 -9.78 16.97
N ILE A 167 40.38 -9.20 15.81
CA ILE A 167 41.24 -9.34 14.65
C ILE A 167 42.21 -8.14 14.61
N SER A 168 43.49 -8.40 14.44
CA SER A 168 44.52 -7.38 14.27
C SER A 168 45.24 -7.56 12.93
N GLU A 169 45.10 -6.57 12.06
CA GLU A 169 45.76 -6.55 10.75
C GLU A 169 46.44 -5.19 10.52
N ASN A 170 47.73 -5.20 10.31
CA ASN A 170 48.55 -4.00 10.02
C ASN A 170 48.36 -2.87 11.05
N GLY A 171 48.15 -3.22 12.32
CA GLY A 171 47.93 -2.25 13.40
C GLY A 171 46.48 -1.70 13.48
N ASN A 172 45.57 -2.19 12.63
CA ASN A 172 44.13 -1.93 12.74
C ASN A 172 43.46 -3.08 13.48
N TYR A 173 42.45 -2.74 14.29
CA TYR A 173 41.71 -3.70 15.11
C TYR A 173 40.26 -3.72 14.69
N SER A 174 39.70 -4.92 14.52
CA SER A 174 38.29 -5.09 14.16
C SER A 174 37.61 -6.24 14.89
N LEU A 175 36.33 -6.11 15.09
CA LEU A 175 35.40 -7.17 15.55
C LEU A 175 34.38 -7.40 14.46
N SER A 176 34.27 -8.65 14.00
CA SER A 176 33.31 -9.04 12.97
C SER A 176 32.32 -10.03 13.56
N PHE A 177 31.09 -9.55 13.81
CA PHE A 177 30.00 -10.35 14.34
C PHE A 177 29.11 -10.86 13.21
N GLN A 178 28.82 -12.14 13.23
CA GLN A 178 27.79 -12.77 12.45
C GLN A 178 26.64 -13.11 13.40
N LEU A 179 25.52 -12.38 13.28
CA LEU A 179 24.36 -12.60 14.11
C LEU A 179 23.49 -13.72 13.54
N THR A 180 22.91 -14.51 14.42
CA THR A 180 21.94 -15.55 14.09
C THR A 180 20.61 -15.26 14.78
N HIS A 181 19.51 -15.46 14.06
CA HIS A 181 18.18 -15.29 14.63
C HIS A 181 17.88 -16.34 15.71
N ARG A 182 17.33 -15.89 16.82
CA ARG A 182 16.95 -16.72 17.97
C ARG A 182 15.46 -17.04 18.00
N MET A 183 14.67 -16.34 17.18
CA MET A 183 13.25 -16.62 16.99
C MET A 183 13.06 -17.48 15.74
N SER A 184 11.89 -18.05 15.60
CA SER A 184 11.41 -18.66 14.36
C SER A 184 10.45 -17.72 13.64
N LEU A 185 10.33 -17.85 12.31
CA LEU A 185 9.48 -17.00 11.49
C LEU A 185 8.43 -17.84 10.76
N VAL A 186 7.17 -17.48 10.95
CA VAL A 186 6.06 -17.95 10.12
C VAL A 186 5.81 -16.92 9.01
N VAL A 187 5.78 -17.40 7.77
CA VAL A 187 5.46 -16.60 6.60
C VAL A 187 4.19 -17.13 5.99
N VAL A 188 3.21 -16.24 5.76
CA VAL A 188 1.91 -16.64 5.19
C VAL A 188 1.69 -15.88 3.89
N LYS A 189 1.57 -16.61 2.80
CA LYS A 189 1.14 -16.12 1.50
C LYS A 189 -0.33 -16.45 1.33
N LEU A 190 -1.19 -15.44 1.42
CA LEU A 190 -2.62 -15.59 1.10
C LEU A 190 -2.84 -15.60 -0.42
N PRO A 191 -3.99 -16.12 -0.90
CA PRO A 191 -4.27 -16.12 -2.33
C PRO A 191 -4.46 -14.71 -2.85
N SER A 192 -3.75 -14.38 -3.93
CA SER A 192 -3.95 -13.17 -4.71
C SER A 192 -4.18 -13.54 -6.17
N THR A 193 -4.93 -12.71 -6.91
CA THR A 193 -5.26 -12.99 -8.31
C THR A 193 -4.86 -11.80 -9.18
N ARG A 194 -3.89 -12.01 -10.05
CA ARG A 194 -3.62 -11.09 -11.15
C ARG A 194 -4.64 -11.31 -12.25
N TYR A 195 -5.32 -10.24 -12.64
CA TYR A 195 -6.18 -10.24 -13.81
C TYR A 195 -5.43 -9.67 -15.02
N ILE A 196 -5.51 -10.37 -16.14
CA ILE A 196 -5.19 -9.85 -17.46
C ILE A 196 -6.55 -9.56 -18.11
N PHE A 197 -6.98 -8.32 -18.07
CA PHE A 197 -8.23 -7.92 -18.69
C PHE A 197 -8.08 -7.87 -20.22
N THR A 198 -9.08 -8.38 -20.92
CA THR A 198 -9.16 -8.31 -22.38
C THR A 198 -10.42 -7.60 -22.82
N ASP A 199 -10.36 -6.97 -24.00
CA ASP A 199 -11.51 -6.39 -24.69
C ASP A 199 -12.36 -7.46 -25.41
N ALA A 200 -13.36 -7.01 -26.17
CA ALA A 200 -14.27 -7.87 -26.92
C ALA A 200 -13.56 -8.71 -28.00
N GLU A 201 -12.44 -8.26 -28.48
CA GLU A 201 -11.61 -8.94 -29.49
C GLU A 201 -10.58 -9.89 -28.85
N GLY A 202 -10.54 -9.97 -27.50
CA GLY A 202 -9.58 -10.78 -26.76
C GLY A 202 -8.19 -10.15 -26.66
N VAL A 203 -8.05 -8.87 -26.99
CA VAL A 203 -6.79 -8.13 -26.89
C VAL A 203 -6.62 -7.63 -25.45
N ALA A 204 -5.43 -7.82 -24.88
CA ALA A 204 -5.15 -7.35 -23.53
C ALA A 204 -5.30 -5.82 -23.43
N MET A 205 -6.03 -5.38 -22.41
CA MET A 205 -6.22 -3.95 -22.13
C MET A 205 -4.91 -3.36 -21.60
N PRO A 206 -4.59 -2.11 -21.95
CA PRO A 206 -3.41 -1.44 -21.42
C PRO A 206 -3.48 -1.29 -19.90
N GLU A 207 -2.39 -1.58 -19.23
CA GLU A 207 -2.21 -1.37 -17.78
C GLU A 207 -0.86 -0.68 -17.52
N GLU A 208 -0.80 0.24 -16.56
CA GLU A 208 0.47 0.85 -16.13
C GLU A 208 1.18 -0.07 -15.12
N THR A 209 0.41 -0.75 -14.27
CA THR A 209 0.88 -1.78 -13.35
C THR A 209 -0.10 -2.94 -13.35
N PRO A 210 0.36 -4.17 -13.03
CA PRO A 210 -0.52 -5.33 -12.97
C PRO A 210 -1.70 -5.13 -12.02
N TYR A 211 -2.90 -5.47 -12.49
CA TYR A 211 -4.09 -5.48 -11.65
C TYR A 211 -4.12 -6.75 -10.81
N VAL A 212 -3.98 -6.60 -9.48
CA VAL A 212 -3.95 -7.73 -8.56
C VAL A 212 -5.05 -7.59 -7.50
N ALA A 213 -6.02 -8.48 -7.55
CA ALA A 213 -7.03 -8.62 -6.50
C ALA A 213 -6.39 -9.25 -5.25
N MET A 214 -6.60 -8.62 -4.10
CA MET A 214 -5.99 -8.98 -2.82
C MET A 214 -7.05 -9.43 -1.83
N PRO A 215 -6.76 -10.40 -0.94
CA PRO A 215 -7.74 -10.83 0.05
C PRO A 215 -8.11 -9.68 1.00
N VAL A 216 -9.38 -9.66 1.40
CA VAL A 216 -9.93 -8.72 2.39
C VAL A 216 -10.32 -9.47 3.68
N ASP A 217 -10.67 -8.70 4.72
CA ASP A 217 -11.05 -9.24 6.04
C ASP A 217 -9.98 -10.18 6.62
N VAL A 218 -8.71 -9.83 6.37
CA VAL A 218 -7.59 -10.64 6.83
C VAL A 218 -7.42 -10.49 8.33
N ALA A 219 -7.48 -11.61 9.04
CA ALA A 219 -7.22 -11.69 10.46
C ALA A 219 -6.51 -13.00 10.82
N PHE A 220 -5.68 -12.96 11.85
CA PHE A 220 -4.98 -14.13 12.36
C PHE A 220 -5.22 -14.31 13.85
N TYR A 221 -5.27 -15.56 14.28
CA TYR A 221 -5.53 -15.95 15.68
C TYR A 221 -4.63 -17.09 16.08
N LEU A 222 -4.37 -17.22 17.39
CA LEU A 222 -3.73 -18.39 17.99
C LEU A 222 -4.79 -19.33 18.52
N ASP A 223 -4.71 -20.61 18.14
CA ASP A 223 -5.55 -21.73 18.57
C ASP A 223 -7.04 -21.60 18.26
N ASN A 224 -7.67 -20.47 18.58
CA ASN A 224 -9.10 -20.27 18.41
C ASN A 224 -9.41 -18.84 17.96
N VAL A 225 -10.45 -18.69 17.15
CA VAL A 225 -10.98 -17.39 16.76
C VAL A 225 -11.59 -16.69 17.97
N GLY A 226 -11.09 -15.50 18.28
CA GLY A 226 -11.59 -14.67 19.39
C GLY A 226 -10.64 -13.49 19.66
N GLU A 227 -11.17 -12.39 20.18
CA GLU A 227 -10.38 -11.17 20.43
C GLU A 227 -9.16 -11.39 21.34
N GLY A 228 -9.26 -12.27 22.33
CA GLY A 228 -8.13 -12.58 23.22
C GLY A 228 -7.00 -13.37 22.56
N ASN A 229 -7.24 -13.95 21.39
CA ASN A 229 -6.29 -14.78 20.65
C ASN A 229 -5.83 -14.12 19.34
N LYS A 230 -6.33 -12.91 19.05
CA LYS A 230 -5.97 -12.18 17.84
C LYS A 230 -4.50 -11.79 17.83
N ILE A 231 -3.87 -12.00 16.71
CA ILE A 231 -2.47 -11.62 16.43
C ILE A 231 -2.44 -10.76 15.17
N ALA A 232 -1.49 -9.84 15.11
CA ALA A 232 -1.32 -8.94 13.98
C ALA A 232 0.10 -9.10 13.40
N PRO A 233 0.29 -9.98 12.41
CA PRO A 233 1.56 -10.15 11.70
C PRO A 233 1.96 -8.88 10.93
N TYR A 234 3.27 -8.69 10.74
CA TYR A 234 3.77 -7.71 9.80
C TYR A 234 3.43 -8.10 8.36
N TYR A 235 2.85 -7.18 7.59
CA TYR A 235 2.59 -7.36 6.17
C TYR A 235 3.69 -6.72 5.33
N ASP A 236 4.45 -7.54 4.61
CA ASP A 236 5.42 -7.08 3.62
C ASP A 236 4.74 -6.90 2.26
N ALA A 237 4.38 -5.66 1.94
CA ALA A 237 3.72 -5.32 0.69
C ALA A 237 4.56 -5.58 -0.57
N LYS A 238 5.89 -5.65 -0.47
CA LYS A 238 6.76 -5.93 -1.63
C LYS A 238 6.73 -7.40 -2.04
N GLN A 239 6.60 -8.29 -1.06
CA GLN A 239 6.53 -9.74 -1.26
C GLN A 239 5.11 -10.26 -1.21
N ASP A 240 4.15 -9.42 -0.81
CA ASP A 240 2.75 -9.78 -0.56
C ASP A 240 2.67 -10.98 0.40
N GLU A 241 3.29 -10.83 1.57
CA GLU A 241 3.40 -11.86 2.60
C GLU A 241 3.17 -11.30 4.00
N TYR A 242 2.52 -12.09 4.85
CA TYR A 242 2.43 -11.83 6.27
C TYR A 242 3.56 -12.54 7.01
N ARG A 243 4.24 -11.87 7.92
CA ARG A 243 5.37 -12.35 8.70
C ARG A 243 5.08 -12.26 10.19
N LEU A 244 5.26 -13.37 10.90
CA LEU A 244 5.04 -13.47 12.33
C LEU A 244 6.22 -14.15 13.02
N LEU A 245 6.90 -13.44 13.89
CA LEU A 245 7.92 -14.02 14.76
C LEU A 245 7.26 -14.85 15.85
N ARG A 246 7.84 -16.01 16.13
CA ARG A 246 7.40 -16.96 17.15
C ARG A 246 8.58 -17.42 17.99
N LYS A 247 8.33 -17.74 19.27
CA LYS A 247 9.32 -18.49 20.06
C LYS A 247 9.53 -19.87 19.43
N PRO A 248 10.77 -20.36 19.35
CA PRO A 248 11.02 -21.71 18.90
C PRO A 248 10.20 -22.72 19.73
N SER A 249 9.80 -23.80 19.08
CA SER A 249 8.97 -24.86 19.71
C SER A 249 7.59 -24.42 20.23
N SER A 250 7.06 -23.26 19.81
CA SER A 250 5.68 -22.88 20.09
C SER A 250 4.70 -23.89 19.48
N GLU A 251 3.72 -24.34 20.26
CA GLU A 251 2.77 -25.40 19.87
C GLU A 251 1.42 -24.86 19.40
N ASN A 252 1.14 -23.56 19.62
CA ASN A 252 -0.13 -22.96 19.19
C ASN A 252 -0.30 -23.03 17.67
N GLN A 253 -1.49 -23.40 17.23
CA GLN A 253 -1.89 -23.30 15.82
C GLN A 253 -2.14 -21.84 15.44
N ILE A 254 -1.93 -21.51 14.17
CA ILE A 254 -2.33 -20.23 13.62
C ILE A 254 -3.56 -20.44 12.74
N ILE A 255 -4.62 -19.69 13.02
CA ILE A 255 -5.84 -19.67 12.22
C ILE A 255 -5.86 -18.36 11.46
N GLY A 256 -5.92 -18.44 10.14
CA GLY A 256 -6.08 -17.30 9.24
C GLY A 256 -7.51 -17.17 8.73
N HIS A 257 -8.00 -15.94 8.66
CA HIS A 257 -9.25 -15.59 8.00
C HIS A 257 -8.96 -14.66 6.83
N TYR A 258 -9.67 -14.81 5.73
CA TYR A 258 -9.62 -13.95 4.56
C TYR A 258 -10.82 -14.23 3.66
N ASN A 259 -11.42 -13.23 3.02
CA ASN A 259 -12.58 -13.38 2.11
C ASN A 259 -13.66 -14.31 2.67
N ASP A 260 -13.95 -14.22 3.98
CA ASP A 260 -14.87 -15.10 4.70
C ASP A 260 -14.49 -16.59 4.76
N LYS A 261 -13.29 -16.94 4.37
CA LYS A 261 -12.74 -18.28 4.53
C LYS A 261 -11.88 -18.36 5.79
N GLN A 262 -11.73 -19.56 6.29
CA GLN A 262 -10.81 -19.88 7.36
C GLN A 262 -9.79 -20.90 6.88
N CYS A 263 -8.53 -20.69 7.21
CA CYS A 263 -7.46 -21.66 7.03
C CYS A 263 -6.78 -21.93 8.37
N THR A 264 -6.32 -23.17 8.57
CA THR A 264 -5.48 -23.53 9.70
C THR A 264 -4.07 -23.79 9.20
N LEU A 265 -3.12 -23.05 9.76
CA LEU A 265 -1.71 -23.21 9.42
C LEU A 265 -1.13 -24.24 10.40
N ASP A 266 -0.78 -25.40 9.86
CA ASP A 266 -0.21 -26.47 10.69
C ASP A 266 1.24 -26.11 11.08
N THR A 267 1.40 -25.67 12.32
CA THR A 267 2.69 -25.42 12.95
C THR A 267 3.11 -26.56 13.89
N ALA A 268 2.47 -27.73 13.79
CA ALA A 268 2.70 -28.88 14.67
C ALA A 268 4.14 -29.42 14.60
N GLU A 269 4.82 -29.28 13.49
CA GLU A 269 6.27 -29.45 13.49
C GLU A 269 6.90 -28.26 14.19
N LYS A 270 7.49 -28.54 15.36
CA LYS A 270 8.18 -27.54 16.18
C LYS A 270 9.21 -26.80 15.33
N MET A 271 8.95 -25.53 15.09
CA MET A 271 9.90 -24.68 14.39
C MET A 271 11.14 -24.49 15.25
N LYS A 272 12.29 -24.63 14.63
CA LYS A 272 13.59 -24.45 15.31
C LYS A 272 14.01 -22.99 15.29
N GLU A 273 14.85 -22.63 16.20
CA GLU A 273 15.54 -21.36 16.26
C GLU A 273 16.24 -21.05 14.94
N GLY A 274 16.16 -19.81 14.47
CA GLY A 274 16.75 -19.36 13.22
C GLY A 274 16.12 -19.94 11.95
N LYS A 275 14.94 -20.55 12.06
CA LYS A 275 14.24 -21.17 10.93
C LYS A 275 12.97 -20.42 10.58
N TYR A 276 12.59 -20.46 9.30
CA TYR A 276 11.27 -20.01 8.85
C TYR A 276 10.48 -21.15 8.20
N LYS A 277 9.16 -21.05 8.27
CA LYS A 277 8.23 -21.89 7.50
C LYS A 277 7.27 -21.00 6.72
N ARG A 278 7.14 -21.28 5.41
CA ARG A 278 6.22 -20.57 4.52
C ARG A 278 4.97 -21.40 4.29
N PHE A 279 3.81 -20.79 4.50
CA PHE A 279 2.51 -21.36 4.20
C PHE A 279 1.91 -20.66 2.98
N ILE A 280 1.65 -21.43 1.94
CA ILE A 280 0.95 -20.97 0.74
C ILE A 280 -0.50 -21.42 0.85
N VAL A 281 -1.39 -20.47 1.10
CA VAL A 281 -2.82 -20.74 1.30
C VAL A 281 -3.53 -20.72 -0.05
N ASP A 282 -4.39 -21.70 -0.32
CA ASP A 282 -5.20 -21.83 -1.55
C ASP A 282 -4.40 -21.60 -2.85
N GLY A 283 -3.16 -22.09 -2.88
CA GLY A 283 -2.26 -21.98 -4.03
C GLY A 283 -1.55 -20.63 -4.18
N GLY A 284 -1.81 -19.64 -3.30
CA GLY A 284 -1.15 -18.34 -3.31
C GLY A 284 -1.50 -17.53 -4.57
N TYR A 285 -0.48 -16.95 -5.22
CA TYR A 285 -0.65 -16.15 -6.43
C TYR A 285 -1.14 -17.00 -7.62
N LYS A 286 -2.15 -16.48 -8.34
CA LYS A 286 -2.61 -17.04 -9.62
C LYS A 286 -2.82 -15.92 -10.65
N GLU A 287 -2.80 -16.28 -11.92
CA GLU A 287 -3.09 -15.39 -13.04
C GLU A 287 -4.35 -15.85 -13.78
N VAL A 288 -5.23 -14.90 -14.11
CA VAL A 288 -6.50 -15.18 -14.79
C VAL A 288 -6.66 -14.19 -15.94
N THR A 289 -6.83 -14.69 -17.15
CA THR A 289 -7.30 -13.86 -18.27
C THR A 289 -8.82 -13.73 -18.18
N HIS A 290 -9.31 -12.49 -18.10
CA HIS A 290 -10.73 -12.18 -17.96
C HIS A 290 -11.20 -11.23 -19.05
N HIS A 291 -12.19 -11.67 -19.82
CA HIS A 291 -12.87 -10.79 -20.77
C HIS A 291 -13.77 -9.82 -19.98
N LEU A 292 -13.28 -8.59 -19.84
CA LEU A 292 -13.98 -7.56 -19.07
C LEU A 292 -15.16 -7.00 -19.86
N GLN A 293 -16.34 -7.05 -19.29
CA GLN A 293 -17.56 -6.59 -19.95
C GLN A 293 -18.54 -5.90 -19.00
N VAL A 294 -19.44 -5.11 -19.57
CA VAL A 294 -20.51 -4.48 -18.81
C VAL A 294 -21.44 -5.54 -18.23
N GLY A 295 -21.74 -5.41 -16.96
CA GLY A 295 -22.53 -6.38 -16.20
C GLY A 295 -21.69 -7.34 -15.36
N ASP A 296 -20.37 -7.37 -15.51
CA ASP A 296 -19.49 -8.11 -14.61
C ASP A 296 -19.66 -7.61 -13.17
N LEU A 297 -19.58 -8.52 -12.22
CA LEU A 297 -19.70 -8.21 -10.79
C LEU A 297 -18.34 -7.90 -10.19
N TYR A 298 -18.29 -6.85 -9.38
CA TYR A 298 -17.08 -6.35 -8.75
C TYR A 298 -17.11 -6.59 -7.24
N TYR A 299 -16.02 -7.12 -6.68
CA TYR A 299 -15.95 -7.55 -5.28
C TYR A 299 -15.00 -6.68 -4.45
N ALA A 300 -15.18 -6.73 -3.13
CA ALA A 300 -14.40 -5.94 -2.17
C ALA A 300 -12.90 -6.29 -2.17
N ASP A 301 -12.52 -7.49 -2.59
CA ASP A 301 -11.14 -7.91 -2.77
C ASP A 301 -10.52 -7.48 -4.12
N GLY A 302 -11.30 -6.83 -4.99
CA GLY A 302 -10.90 -6.46 -6.36
C GLY A 302 -11.13 -7.55 -7.38
N SER A 303 -11.67 -8.70 -7.00
CA SER A 303 -12.00 -9.74 -7.98
C SER A 303 -13.18 -9.34 -8.85
N VAL A 304 -13.16 -9.83 -10.09
CA VAL A 304 -14.20 -9.59 -11.10
C VAL A 304 -14.78 -10.93 -11.54
N ILE A 305 -16.10 -11.04 -11.46
CA ILE A 305 -16.81 -12.25 -11.87
C ILE A 305 -17.66 -11.93 -13.10
N SER A 306 -17.59 -12.80 -14.10
CA SER A 306 -18.28 -12.64 -15.37
C SER A 306 -19.80 -12.46 -15.20
N VAL A 307 -20.37 -11.57 -16.01
CA VAL A 307 -21.82 -11.38 -16.15
C VAL A 307 -22.58 -12.67 -16.48
N GLU A 308 -21.87 -13.64 -17.08
CA GLU A 308 -22.40 -14.95 -17.47
C GLU A 308 -22.49 -15.94 -16.30
N GLU A 309 -21.83 -15.65 -15.15
CA GLU A 309 -21.92 -16.52 -13.97
C GLU A 309 -23.37 -16.62 -13.50
N GLU A 310 -23.91 -17.83 -13.42
CA GLU A 310 -25.32 -18.04 -13.09
C GLU A 310 -25.61 -17.86 -11.59
N THR A 311 -24.68 -18.25 -10.74
CA THR A 311 -24.82 -18.27 -9.28
C THR A 311 -23.68 -17.54 -8.57
N PRO A 312 -23.47 -16.25 -8.86
CA PRO A 312 -22.39 -15.51 -8.23
C PRO A 312 -22.65 -15.36 -6.72
N SER A 313 -21.57 -15.31 -5.95
CA SER A 313 -21.68 -15.04 -4.52
C SER A 313 -22.21 -13.62 -4.30
N SER A 314 -23.21 -13.47 -3.44
CA SER A 314 -23.64 -12.14 -2.97
C SER A 314 -22.67 -11.57 -1.93
N LYS A 315 -21.87 -12.43 -1.29
CA LYS A 315 -20.99 -12.03 -0.21
C LYS A 315 -19.78 -11.29 -0.78
N ASN A 316 -19.47 -10.15 -0.19
CA ASN A 316 -18.40 -9.26 -0.60
C ASN A 316 -18.53 -8.70 -2.03
N CYS A 317 -19.63 -8.94 -2.74
CA CYS A 317 -19.95 -8.22 -3.94
C CYS A 317 -20.32 -6.77 -3.59
N ILE A 318 -19.66 -5.80 -4.22
CA ILE A 318 -19.84 -4.38 -3.90
C ILE A 318 -20.45 -3.57 -5.05
N GLY A 319 -20.43 -4.11 -6.28
CA GLY A 319 -20.97 -3.38 -7.42
C GLY A 319 -21.02 -4.16 -8.71
N VAL A 320 -21.45 -3.49 -9.77
CA VAL A 320 -21.55 -4.00 -11.13
C VAL A 320 -20.78 -3.08 -12.09
N VAL A 321 -19.98 -3.64 -12.97
CA VAL A 321 -19.26 -2.90 -14.02
C VAL A 321 -20.27 -2.31 -15.01
N TYR A 322 -20.25 -0.99 -15.18
CA TYR A 322 -21.14 -0.32 -16.13
C TYR A 322 -20.42 0.34 -17.31
N TYR A 323 -19.11 0.48 -17.19
CA TYR A 323 -18.26 0.99 -18.25
C TYR A 323 -16.95 0.19 -18.27
N VAL A 324 -16.52 -0.18 -19.45
CA VAL A 324 -15.24 -0.86 -19.72
C VAL A 324 -14.36 0.06 -20.55
N GLY A 325 -13.14 0.22 -20.16
CA GLY A 325 -12.15 1.10 -20.78
C GLY A 325 -11.60 2.12 -19.78
N ASN A 326 -10.65 2.92 -20.22
CA ASN A 326 -10.01 3.90 -19.34
C ASN A 326 -10.99 5.03 -18.95
N PRO A 327 -11.38 5.15 -17.65
CA PRO A 327 -12.30 6.17 -17.18
C PRO A 327 -11.62 7.51 -16.89
N GLN A 328 -10.29 7.58 -16.96
CA GLN A 328 -9.53 8.80 -16.66
C GLN A 328 -9.88 9.91 -17.65
N PRO A 329 -10.32 11.09 -17.18
CA PRO A 329 -10.69 12.20 -18.06
C PRO A 329 -9.62 12.59 -19.06
N SER A 330 -8.34 12.58 -18.68
CA SER A 330 -7.23 12.92 -19.58
C SER A 330 -7.05 11.93 -20.72
N ALA A 331 -7.34 10.65 -20.51
CA ALA A 331 -7.30 9.65 -21.58
C ALA A 331 -8.41 9.87 -22.61
N ARG A 332 -9.56 10.38 -22.16
CA ARG A 332 -10.73 10.60 -23.02
C ARG A 332 -10.75 11.96 -23.68
N TYR A 333 -10.28 13.00 -22.98
CA TYR A 333 -10.39 14.41 -23.39
C TYR A 333 -9.04 15.07 -23.66
N GLY A 334 -7.95 14.31 -23.65
CA GLY A 334 -6.59 14.83 -23.87
C GLY A 334 -6.38 15.51 -25.22
N ASP A 335 -7.08 15.06 -26.27
CA ASP A 335 -6.96 15.58 -27.64
C ASP A 335 -8.16 16.40 -28.13
N VAL A 336 -9.09 16.73 -27.22
CA VAL A 336 -10.27 17.49 -27.59
C VAL A 336 -9.98 18.98 -27.62
N SER A 337 -10.03 19.60 -28.78
CA SER A 337 -9.59 21.00 -29.04
C SER A 337 -10.31 22.06 -28.21
N ASN A 338 -11.56 21.82 -27.83
CA ASN A 338 -12.41 22.85 -27.19
C ASN A 338 -12.48 22.71 -25.65
N TYR A 339 -12.01 21.60 -25.09
CA TYR A 339 -12.04 21.33 -23.65
C TYR A 339 -11.01 20.23 -23.30
N LYS A 340 -9.78 20.49 -23.62
CA LYS A 340 -8.68 19.59 -23.34
C LYS A 340 -8.50 19.40 -21.83
N ILE A 341 -8.43 18.13 -21.39
CA ILE A 341 -8.03 17.77 -20.04
C ILE A 341 -6.68 17.09 -20.14
N THR A 342 -5.65 17.72 -19.58
CA THR A 342 -4.31 17.14 -19.53
C THR A 342 -4.18 16.18 -18.34
N PRO A 343 -3.16 15.31 -18.32
CA PRO A 343 -2.91 14.44 -17.15
C PRO A 343 -2.76 15.22 -15.84
N GLU A 344 -2.23 16.44 -15.87
CA GLU A 344 -2.06 17.30 -14.69
C GLU A 344 -3.38 17.86 -14.16
N MET A 345 -4.41 17.94 -15.02
CA MET A 345 -5.77 18.37 -14.65
C MET A 345 -6.64 17.22 -14.19
N ASP A 346 -6.18 16.00 -14.34
CA ASP A 346 -6.94 14.77 -14.07
C ASP A 346 -6.63 14.26 -12.67
N ILE A 347 -7.47 14.58 -11.70
CA ILE A 347 -7.30 14.17 -10.31
C ILE A 347 -7.37 12.64 -10.19
N LEU A 348 -8.27 11.99 -10.94
CA LEU A 348 -8.38 10.54 -10.93
C LEU A 348 -7.05 9.90 -11.36
N LYS A 349 -6.46 10.38 -12.44
CA LYS A 349 -5.15 9.87 -12.90
C LYS A 349 -4.02 10.14 -11.90
N GLN A 350 -4.02 11.30 -11.26
CA GLN A 350 -2.96 11.66 -10.31
C GLN A 350 -3.03 10.83 -9.02
N GLU A 351 -4.22 10.63 -8.47
CA GLU A 351 -4.41 9.91 -7.21
C GLU A 351 -4.50 8.38 -7.42
N TYR A 352 -5.03 7.94 -8.57
CA TYR A 352 -5.24 6.52 -8.92
C TYR A 352 -4.82 6.24 -10.37
N PRO A 353 -3.52 6.29 -10.67
CA PRO A 353 -3.01 6.11 -12.04
C PRO A 353 -3.39 4.75 -12.64
N ASN A 354 -3.56 3.73 -11.80
CA ASN A 354 -3.87 2.37 -12.21
C ASN A 354 -5.38 2.10 -12.41
N CYS A 355 -6.26 3.03 -12.03
CA CYS A 355 -7.69 2.91 -12.31
C CYS A 355 -7.97 3.26 -13.78
N CYS A 356 -7.68 2.32 -14.68
CA CYS A 356 -7.76 2.51 -16.13
C CYS A 356 -8.59 1.43 -16.86
N HIS A 357 -9.31 0.56 -16.12
CA HIS A 357 -10.03 -0.59 -16.69
C HIS A 357 -11.54 -0.36 -16.81
N GLY A 358 -12.14 0.37 -15.85
CA GLY A 358 -13.58 0.57 -15.91
C GLY A 358 -14.18 1.39 -14.79
N LEU A 359 -15.52 1.46 -14.81
CA LEU A 359 -16.32 2.07 -13.76
C LEU A 359 -17.34 1.07 -13.22
N VAL A 360 -17.52 1.08 -11.91
CA VAL A 360 -18.44 0.22 -11.16
C VAL A 360 -19.54 1.06 -10.54
N LEU A 361 -20.78 0.60 -10.66
CA LEU A 361 -21.96 1.13 -9.99
C LEU A 361 -22.21 0.33 -8.71
N ALA A 362 -22.41 1.01 -7.60
CA ALA A 362 -22.72 0.39 -6.32
C ALA A 362 -24.04 -0.40 -6.35
N LEU A 363 -24.15 -1.43 -5.50
CA LEU A 363 -25.35 -2.28 -5.42
C LEU A 363 -26.63 -1.54 -4.94
N GLY A 364 -26.49 -0.33 -4.45
CA GLY A 364 -27.59 0.56 -4.10
C GLY A 364 -27.70 0.88 -2.64
N THR A 365 -28.44 1.94 -2.37
CA THR A 365 -28.88 2.35 -1.05
C THR A 365 -30.34 2.80 -1.16
N ASP A 366 -31.09 2.70 -0.06
CA ASP A 366 -32.44 3.27 0.04
C ASP A 366 -32.41 4.69 0.64
N VAL A 367 -31.23 5.28 0.76
CA VAL A 367 -31.06 6.59 1.39
C VAL A 367 -31.42 7.68 0.39
N ALA A 368 -32.44 8.44 0.73
CA ALA A 368 -32.80 9.71 0.09
C ALA A 368 -32.46 10.84 1.05
N ASP A 369 -31.73 11.85 0.58
CA ASP A 369 -31.39 13.03 1.35
C ASP A 369 -31.19 14.23 0.43
N SER A 370 -31.02 15.42 1.01
CA SER A 370 -30.67 16.62 0.28
C SER A 370 -29.24 16.53 -0.24
N TRP A 371 -28.95 17.26 -1.32
CA TRP A 371 -27.56 17.45 -1.75
C TRP A 371 -26.78 18.32 -0.75
N GLY A 372 -27.51 19.24 -0.09
CA GLY A 372 -27.02 20.13 0.94
C GLY A 372 -27.59 21.55 0.80
N ASP A 373 -27.25 22.40 1.74
CA ASP A 373 -27.56 23.83 1.70
C ASP A 373 -26.34 24.63 1.22
N ALA A 374 -25.70 24.15 0.17
CA ALA A 374 -24.48 24.73 -0.34
C ALA A 374 -24.76 26.10 -1.00
N THR A 375 -24.20 27.13 -0.45
CA THR A 375 -24.34 28.50 -0.92
C THR A 375 -23.23 28.95 -1.86
N VAL A 376 -22.30 28.05 -2.19
CA VAL A 376 -21.19 28.30 -3.10
C VAL A 376 -21.35 27.42 -4.33
N PHE A 377 -21.09 27.97 -5.47
CA PHE A 377 -21.00 27.25 -6.74
C PHE A 377 -19.52 26.99 -7.02
N MET A 378 -19.12 25.71 -7.16
CA MET A 378 -17.71 25.34 -7.30
C MET A 378 -17.05 25.99 -8.51
N HIS A 379 -17.78 26.16 -9.60
CA HIS A 379 -17.27 26.87 -10.76
C HIS A 379 -16.87 28.33 -10.44
N GLU A 380 -17.65 29.03 -9.63
CA GLU A 380 -17.33 30.41 -9.19
C GLU A 380 -16.16 30.40 -8.20
N TRP A 381 -16.10 29.43 -7.29
CA TRP A 381 -14.98 29.28 -6.36
C TRP A 381 -13.65 29.07 -7.09
N PHE A 382 -13.62 28.27 -8.16
CA PHE A 382 -12.44 28.08 -8.98
C PHE A 382 -11.88 29.35 -9.62
N LEU A 383 -12.69 30.41 -9.72
CA LEU A 383 -12.23 31.72 -10.19
C LEU A 383 -11.52 32.52 -9.10
N THR A 384 -11.57 32.08 -7.86
CA THR A 384 -10.93 32.77 -6.74
C THR A 384 -9.43 32.47 -6.64
N PHE A 385 -8.72 33.32 -5.92
CA PHE A 385 -7.28 33.12 -5.65
C PHE A 385 -7.04 31.84 -4.83
N ASP A 386 -7.88 31.53 -3.86
CA ASP A 386 -7.73 30.37 -2.99
C ASP A 386 -7.75 29.06 -3.80
N ALA A 387 -8.74 28.91 -4.68
CA ALA A 387 -8.80 27.75 -5.56
C ALA A 387 -7.58 27.64 -6.48
N LYS A 388 -7.11 28.75 -7.04
CA LYS A 388 -5.92 28.79 -7.90
C LYS A 388 -4.65 28.38 -7.17
N SER A 389 -4.52 28.70 -5.90
CA SER A 389 -3.34 28.31 -5.11
C SER A 389 -3.31 26.81 -4.80
N HIS A 390 -4.48 26.18 -4.64
CA HIS A 390 -4.60 24.73 -4.37
C HIS A 390 -4.64 23.86 -5.63
N PHE A 391 -5.24 24.36 -6.70
CA PHE A 391 -5.45 23.61 -7.93
C PHE A 391 -4.84 24.32 -9.14
N THR A 392 -3.59 24.74 -9.03
CA THR A 392 -2.89 25.40 -10.16
C THR A 392 -2.88 24.56 -11.42
N SER A 393 -2.75 23.24 -11.28
CA SER A 393 -2.83 22.28 -12.38
C SER A 393 -4.25 22.13 -12.96
N LEU A 394 -5.29 22.41 -12.16
CA LEU A 394 -6.69 22.34 -12.58
C LEU A 394 -7.24 23.66 -13.10
N SER A 395 -6.45 24.73 -13.11
CA SER A 395 -6.93 26.06 -13.50
C SER A 395 -7.57 26.07 -14.91
N GLY A 396 -7.01 25.34 -15.86
CA GLY A 396 -7.57 25.17 -17.19
C GLY A 396 -8.86 24.36 -17.24
N TYR A 397 -9.05 23.43 -16.30
CA TYR A 397 -10.21 22.55 -16.20
C TYR A 397 -11.52 23.33 -15.99
N TYR A 398 -11.49 24.36 -15.13
CA TYR A 398 -12.66 25.19 -14.84
C TYR A 398 -12.61 26.58 -15.46
N PHE A 399 -11.43 27.17 -15.62
CA PHE A 399 -11.28 28.58 -16.02
C PHE A 399 -11.43 28.82 -17.51
N ASP A 400 -10.95 27.91 -18.34
CA ASP A 400 -11.03 28.10 -19.79
C ASP A 400 -12.44 27.95 -20.36
N ASN A 401 -13.34 27.29 -19.60
CA ASN A 401 -14.71 27.06 -19.98
C ASN A 401 -15.70 28.10 -19.45
N ALA A 402 -15.28 29.00 -18.55
CA ALA A 402 -16.13 30.07 -18.02
C ALA A 402 -16.60 31.06 -19.09
N LYS A 403 -15.93 31.15 -20.24
CA LYS A 403 -16.27 32.06 -21.34
C LYS A 403 -17.26 31.48 -22.33
N ASP A 404 -17.45 30.18 -22.34
CA ASP A 404 -18.33 29.48 -23.28
C ASP A 404 -19.50 28.82 -22.51
N ASN A 405 -20.63 29.51 -22.44
CA ASN A 405 -21.87 29.04 -21.79
C ASN A 405 -22.42 27.69 -22.28
N ALA A 406 -21.78 27.07 -23.26
CA ALA A 406 -22.26 25.82 -23.87
C ALA A 406 -21.51 24.57 -23.36
N LYS A 407 -20.53 24.70 -22.46
CA LYS A 407 -19.59 23.60 -22.24
C LYS A 407 -19.19 23.48 -20.79
N ASN A 408 -20.14 23.10 -19.95
CA ASN A 408 -19.84 22.67 -18.59
C ASN A 408 -19.05 21.36 -18.68
N ILE A 409 -17.74 21.45 -18.50
CA ILE A 409 -16.87 20.27 -18.57
C ILE A 409 -17.23 19.27 -17.47
N GLU A 410 -17.64 19.77 -16.31
CA GLU A 410 -18.08 18.99 -15.15
C GLU A 410 -19.32 18.12 -15.43
N THR A 411 -20.01 18.36 -16.54
CA THR A 411 -21.13 17.53 -16.99
C THR A 411 -20.69 16.33 -17.84
N ARG A 412 -19.39 16.23 -18.12
CA ARG A 412 -18.84 15.18 -18.98
C ARG A 412 -18.72 13.86 -18.28
N PHE A 413 -18.67 12.80 -19.07
CA PHE A 413 -18.47 11.44 -18.60
C PHE A 413 -17.07 11.29 -17.96
N GLY A 414 -16.98 10.51 -16.87
CA GLY A 414 -15.75 10.23 -16.15
C GLY A 414 -15.33 11.29 -15.13
N LEU A 415 -16.13 12.36 -14.94
CA LEU A 415 -15.76 13.47 -14.07
C LEU A 415 -16.31 13.39 -12.64
N GLY A 416 -17.04 12.33 -12.32
CA GLY A 416 -17.64 12.18 -10.99
C GLY A 416 -16.61 12.26 -9.88
N TYR A 417 -15.50 11.54 -10.02
CA TYR A 417 -14.41 11.56 -9.05
C TYR A 417 -13.80 12.97 -8.90
N ASN A 418 -13.42 13.59 -10.01
CA ASN A 418 -12.84 14.94 -10.00
C ASN A 418 -13.78 15.96 -9.36
N ASN A 419 -15.08 15.92 -9.66
CA ASN A 419 -16.06 16.83 -9.08
C ASN A 419 -16.12 16.69 -7.55
N VAL A 420 -16.18 15.45 -7.05
CA VAL A 420 -16.23 15.20 -5.60
C VAL A 420 -14.96 15.67 -4.91
N ARG A 421 -13.79 15.40 -5.48
CA ARG A 421 -12.50 15.83 -4.91
C ARG A 421 -12.38 17.35 -4.80
N VAL A 422 -12.94 18.06 -5.77
CA VAL A 422 -13.01 19.54 -5.73
C VAL A 422 -13.88 20.03 -4.57
N ILE A 423 -15.05 19.43 -4.40
CA ILE A 423 -15.98 19.80 -3.30
C ILE A 423 -15.32 19.47 -1.94
N GLU A 424 -14.66 18.32 -1.82
CA GLU A 424 -13.93 17.94 -0.60
C GLU A 424 -12.83 18.94 -0.24
N GLU A 425 -12.05 19.38 -1.22
CA GLU A 425 -10.99 20.35 -0.97
C GLU A 425 -11.54 21.73 -0.58
N TYR A 426 -12.63 22.16 -1.21
CA TYR A 426 -13.33 23.37 -0.79
C TYR A 426 -13.76 23.28 0.68
N VAL A 427 -14.40 22.20 1.08
CA VAL A 427 -14.88 22.00 2.46
C VAL A 427 -13.72 21.91 3.45
N LYS A 428 -12.63 21.27 3.08
CA LYS A 428 -11.41 21.20 3.90
C LYS A 428 -10.83 22.57 4.20
N LEU A 429 -10.85 23.47 3.22
CA LEU A 429 -10.41 24.86 3.37
C LEU A 429 -11.42 25.74 4.10
N ASN A 430 -12.69 25.36 4.11
CA ASN A 430 -13.81 26.10 4.68
C ASN A 430 -14.59 25.18 5.63
N ILE A 431 -13.96 24.75 6.71
CA ILE A 431 -14.51 23.70 7.61
C ILE A 431 -15.84 24.09 8.24
N ASP A 432 -16.09 25.39 8.44
CA ASP A 432 -17.36 25.94 8.91
C ASP A 432 -18.53 25.70 7.93
N LYS A 433 -18.25 25.28 6.69
CA LYS A 433 -19.23 24.93 5.66
C LYS A 433 -19.47 23.43 5.55
N SER A 434 -18.81 22.60 6.34
CA SER A 434 -18.91 21.12 6.22
C SER A 434 -20.36 20.64 6.28
N ASP A 435 -21.17 21.18 7.17
CA ASP A 435 -22.55 20.78 7.38
C ASP A 435 -23.49 21.19 6.23
N SER A 436 -23.07 22.16 5.41
CA SER A 436 -23.80 22.58 4.22
C SER A 436 -23.66 21.64 3.02
N TYR A 437 -22.75 20.64 3.12
CA TYR A 437 -22.49 19.68 2.05
C TYR A 437 -22.89 18.27 2.47
N VAL A 438 -24.20 18.03 2.61
CA VAL A 438 -24.77 16.72 2.97
C VAL A 438 -24.30 15.62 2.00
N VAL A 439 -24.09 15.96 0.74
CA VAL A 439 -23.53 15.05 -0.27
C VAL A 439 -22.21 14.41 0.17
N LEU A 440 -21.29 15.16 0.81
CA LEU A 440 -20.04 14.61 1.31
C LEU A 440 -20.25 13.73 2.54
N GLN A 441 -21.22 14.03 3.38
CA GLN A 441 -21.59 13.18 4.52
C GLN A 441 -22.09 11.83 4.01
N GLN A 442 -23.01 11.84 3.04
CA GLN A 442 -23.55 10.62 2.42
C GLN A 442 -22.45 9.78 1.73
N ILE A 443 -21.51 10.41 1.04
CA ILE A 443 -20.34 9.72 0.46
C ILE A 443 -19.50 9.05 1.56
N ARG A 444 -19.17 9.76 2.64
CA ARG A 444 -18.34 9.24 3.75
C ARG A 444 -19.03 8.11 4.50
N GLU A 445 -20.34 8.24 4.76
CA GLU A 445 -21.14 7.19 5.39
C GLU A 445 -21.12 5.92 4.55
N TYR A 446 -21.25 6.05 3.22
CA TYR A 446 -21.19 4.93 2.31
C TYR A 446 -19.77 4.30 2.27
N GLN A 447 -18.72 5.13 2.20
CA GLN A 447 -17.32 4.68 2.24
C GLN A 447 -16.96 3.94 3.54
N ASN A 448 -17.51 4.37 4.68
CA ASN A 448 -17.30 3.73 5.98
C ASN A 448 -18.05 2.40 6.11
N LYS A 449 -19.12 2.23 5.37
CA LYS A 449 -19.95 1.01 5.39
C LYS A 449 -19.50 -0.05 4.41
N TYR A 450 -18.92 0.38 3.28
CA TYR A 450 -18.55 -0.50 2.18
C TYR A 450 -17.11 -0.20 1.74
N ASP A 451 -16.20 -1.05 2.19
CA ASP A 451 -14.80 -0.96 1.81
C ASP A 451 -14.61 -1.17 0.31
N THR A 452 -13.55 -0.58 -0.22
CA THR A 452 -13.14 -0.72 -1.62
C THR A 452 -11.72 -1.29 -1.67
N PRO A 453 -11.41 -2.14 -2.67
CA PRO A 453 -10.07 -2.71 -2.78
C PRO A 453 -9.02 -1.63 -3.10
N SER A 454 -7.75 -1.93 -2.82
CA SER A 454 -6.63 -1.04 -3.13
C SER A 454 -6.42 -0.79 -4.63
N THR A 455 -7.04 -1.63 -5.46
CA THR A 455 -7.01 -1.53 -6.93
C THR A 455 -8.06 -0.56 -7.49
N SER A 456 -8.85 0.07 -6.64
CA SER A 456 -9.91 1.01 -7.04
C SER A 456 -9.84 2.33 -6.28
N THR A 457 -10.60 3.32 -6.77
CA THR A 457 -10.90 4.52 -5.98
C THR A 457 -11.77 4.18 -4.78
N LYS A 458 -11.86 5.10 -3.82
CA LYS A 458 -13.01 5.11 -2.90
C LYS A 458 -14.29 5.44 -3.65
N TRP A 459 -15.44 5.13 -3.02
CA TRP A 459 -16.77 5.50 -3.55
C TRP A 459 -16.89 7.01 -3.71
N TYR A 460 -17.49 7.44 -4.81
CA TYR A 460 -17.82 8.84 -5.08
C TYR A 460 -19.20 8.95 -5.71
N LEU A 461 -19.74 10.17 -5.77
CA LEU A 461 -20.99 10.43 -6.46
C LEU A 461 -20.73 10.66 -7.95
N PRO A 462 -21.30 9.85 -8.87
CA PRO A 462 -21.14 10.01 -10.30
C PRO A 462 -21.55 11.39 -10.81
N SER A 463 -20.93 11.86 -11.88
CA SER A 463 -21.37 13.06 -12.60
C SER A 463 -22.67 12.80 -13.40
N ILE A 464 -23.30 13.86 -13.85
CA ILE A 464 -24.43 13.72 -14.78
C ILE A 464 -24.00 13.06 -16.09
N GLY A 465 -22.76 13.27 -16.50
CA GLY A 465 -22.16 12.60 -17.65
C GLY A 465 -22.00 11.09 -17.45
N ASP A 466 -21.69 10.66 -16.23
CA ASP A 466 -21.60 9.24 -15.89
C ASP A 466 -22.98 8.58 -16.00
N PHE A 467 -24.06 9.23 -15.55
CA PHE A 467 -25.41 8.75 -15.76
C PHE A 467 -25.81 8.71 -17.24
N ASN A 468 -25.33 9.63 -18.07
CA ASN A 468 -25.51 9.54 -19.52
C ASN A 468 -24.75 8.32 -20.11
N GLY A 469 -23.56 8.02 -19.57
CA GLY A 469 -22.75 6.87 -20.00
C GLY A 469 -23.30 5.53 -19.48
N LEU A 470 -23.89 5.51 -18.26
CA LEU A 470 -24.59 4.35 -17.69
C LEU A 470 -25.70 3.84 -18.59
N ILE A 471 -26.23 4.74 -19.38
CA ILE A 471 -27.47 4.46 -20.02
C ILE A 471 -27.39 4.86 -21.46
N ALA A 472 -27.31 3.85 -22.21
CA ALA A 472 -27.87 3.74 -23.52
C ALA A 472 -28.05 5.04 -24.28
N THR A 473 -27.26 5.19 -25.28
CA THR A 473 -27.78 5.69 -26.55
C THR A 473 -29.09 4.94 -26.87
N SER A 474 -29.93 5.49 -27.71
CA SER A 474 -31.23 4.88 -28.14
C SER A 474 -31.15 3.42 -28.65
N THR A 475 -29.96 2.85 -28.74
CA THR A 475 -29.65 1.51 -29.26
C THR A 475 -29.15 0.53 -28.21
N ASN A 476 -28.75 0.98 -27.01
CA ASN A 476 -28.12 0.09 -26.01
C ASN A 476 -28.54 0.47 -24.58
N ASN A 477 -29.64 -0.11 -24.09
CA ASN A 477 -30.16 0.15 -22.77
C ASN A 477 -29.55 -0.81 -21.74
N LEU A 478 -28.54 -0.34 -20.98
CA LEU A 478 -27.85 -1.12 -19.95
C LEU A 478 -28.69 -1.30 -18.67
N PHE A 479 -29.72 -0.50 -18.46
CA PHE A 479 -30.53 -0.50 -17.24
C PHE A 479 -31.07 -1.89 -16.86
N PRO A 480 -31.72 -2.66 -17.76
CA PRO A 480 -32.18 -3.99 -17.40
C PRO A 480 -31.07 -4.98 -17.08
N LEU A 481 -29.94 -4.87 -17.76
CA LEU A 481 -28.76 -5.72 -17.50
C LEU A 481 -28.18 -5.43 -16.12
N LEU A 482 -27.90 -4.16 -15.84
CA LEU A 482 -27.32 -3.76 -14.56
C LEU A 482 -28.23 -4.12 -13.38
N ASN A 483 -29.54 -3.84 -13.48
CA ASN A 483 -30.49 -4.20 -12.43
C ASN A 483 -30.55 -5.71 -12.21
N ARG A 484 -30.60 -6.51 -13.26
CA ARG A 484 -30.58 -7.97 -13.14
C ARG A 484 -29.34 -8.48 -12.40
N GLN A 485 -28.15 -7.92 -12.69
CA GLN A 485 -26.93 -8.33 -12.02
C GLN A 485 -26.90 -7.86 -10.55
N ILE A 486 -27.35 -6.63 -10.27
CA ILE A 486 -27.48 -6.10 -8.90
C ILE A 486 -28.44 -6.96 -8.07
N GLU A 487 -29.62 -7.27 -8.60
CA GLU A 487 -30.64 -8.10 -7.93
C GLU A 487 -30.17 -9.54 -7.71
N LYS A 488 -29.39 -10.08 -8.65
CA LYS A 488 -28.82 -11.44 -8.59
C LYS A 488 -27.92 -11.64 -7.35
N VAL A 489 -27.27 -10.58 -6.87
CA VAL A 489 -26.44 -10.58 -5.66
C VAL A 489 -27.15 -9.93 -4.45
N GLY A 490 -28.48 -9.73 -4.53
CA GLY A 490 -29.29 -9.20 -3.42
C GLY A 490 -29.18 -7.69 -3.23
N GLY A 491 -28.63 -6.96 -4.19
CA GLY A 491 -28.59 -5.50 -4.17
C GLY A 491 -29.93 -4.86 -4.58
N ILE A 492 -29.99 -3.54 -4.43
CA ILE A 492 -31.16 -2.73 -4.80
C ILE A 492 -30.91 -2.12 -6.17
N GLY A 493 -31.65 -2.54 -7.18
CA GLY A 493 -31.56 -2.01 -8.54
C GLY A 493 -31.88 -0.53 -8.62
N LEU A 494 -31.49 0.09 -9.73
CA LEU A 494 -31.93 1.44 -10.06
C LEU A 494 -33.48 1.43 -10.27
N GLN A 495 -34.18 2.39 -9.69
CA GLN A 495 -35.64 2.44 -9.71
C GLN A 495 -36.15 3.36 -10.82
N SER A 496 -37.13 2.90 -11.57
CA SER A 496 -37.83 3.75 -12.57
C SER A 496 -38.58 4.87 -11.89
N ASN A 497 -38.53 6.05 -12.50
CA ASN A 497 -39.20 7.27 -12.03
C ASN A 497 -38.74 7.73 -10.62
N LYS A 498 -37.51 7.37 -10.24
CA LYS A 498 -36.83 7.93 -9.07
C LYS A 498 -35.67 8.80 -9.52
N GLU A 499 -35.49 9.85 -8.77
CA GLU A 499 -34.47 10.84 -9.00
C GLU A 499 -33.20 10.47 -8.22
N TYR A 500 -32.06 10.60 -8.89
CA TYR A 500 -30.75 10.36 -8.32
C TYR A 500 -29.86 11.61 -8.40
N TRP A 501 -29.30 12.00 -7.27
CA TRP A 501 -28.34 13.09 -7.23
C TRP A 501 -27.07 12.77 -8.04
N THR A 502 -26.44 13.82 -8.54
CA THR A 502 -25.15 13.76 -9.21
C THR A 502 -24.15 14.73 -8.57
N SER A 503 -22.86 14.53 -8.82
CA SER A 503 -21.82 15.46 -8.34
C SER A 503 -21.78 16.76 -9.15
N THR A 504 -22.58 16.90 -10.20
CA THR A 504 -22.53 18.03 -11.13
C THR A 504 -23.46 19.15 -10.68
N GLU A 505 -22.89 20.27 -10.28
CA GLU A 505 -23.65 21.48 -9.98
C GLU A 505 -24.07 22.21 -11.27
N ARG A 506 -25.20 22.89 -11.23
CA ARG A 506 -25.63 23.77 -12.32
C ARG A 506 -25.39 25.24 -12.00
N ARG A 507 -25.60 25.61 -10.75
CA ARG A 507 -25.37 26.93 -10.16
C ARG A 507 -25.54 26.84 -8.63
N LYS A 508 -25.37 27.94 -7.95
CA LYS A 508 -25.34 28.05 -6.50
C LYS A 508 -26.40 27.20 -5.76
N GLU A 509 -27.67 27.31 -6.18
CA GLU A 509 -28.79 26.61 -5.51
C GLU A 509 -29.21 25.33 -6.22
N LEU A 510 -28.72 25.07 -7.43
CA LEU A 510 -29.18 23.98 -8.28
C LEU A 510 -28.10 23.00 -8.62
N THR A 511 -28.44 21.71 -8.57
CA THR A 511 -27.57 20.65 -9.08
C THR A 511 -28.34 19.78 -10.09
N TYR A 512 -27.61 19.07 -10.94
CA TYR A 512 -28.17 18.11 -11.86
C TYR A 512 -28.60 16.84 -11.14
N TYR A 513 -29.72 16.25 -11.59
CA TYR A 513 -30.14 14.92 -11.18
C TYR A 513 -30.48 14.07 -12.39
N ALA A 514 -30.40 12.76 -12.22
CA ALA A 514 -30.79 11.79 -13.23
C ALA A 514 -32.10 11.10 -12.84
N ILE A 515 -32.98 10.86 -13.80
CA ILE A 515 -34.20 10.10 -13.62
C ILE A 515 -34.37 9.12 -14.78
N TYR A 516 -34.62 7.85 -14.48
CA TYR A 516 -34.92 6.84 -15.49
C TYR A 516 -36.43 6.82 -15.78
N ASN A 517 -36.82 7.11 -17.01
CA ASN A 517 -38.24 7.22 -17.42
C ASN A 517 -38.82 5.93 -18.01
N GLY A 518 -38.17 4.79 -17.83
CA GLY A 518 -38.56 3.49 -18.38
C GLY A 518 -37.88 3.14 -19.71
N SER A 519 -37.29 4.12 -20.41
CA SER A 519 -36.58 3.90 -21.68
C SER A 519 -35.18 4.48 -21.69
N ARG A 520 -34.97 5.59 -21.03
CA ARG A 520 -33.67 6.28 -20.93
C ARG A 520 -33.61 7.09 -19.64
N PHE A 521 -32.40 7.48 -19.26
CA PHE A 521 -32.24 8.52 -18.26
C PHE A 521 -32.45 9.91 -18.88
N GLU A 522 -33.16 10.74 -18.19
CA GLU A 522 -33.18 12.17 -18.44
C GLU A 522 -32.13 12.83 -17.54
N THR A 523 -31.18 13.48 -18.17
CA THR A 523 -29.98 14.00 -17.50
C THR A 523 -29.81 15.51 -17.70
N ASN A 524 -30.82 16.17 -18.27
CA ASN A 524 -30.85 17.62 -18.49
C ASN A 524 -31.66 18.39 -17.43
N LYS A 525 -32.05 17.73 -16.35
CA LYS A 525 -32.89 18.31 -15.30
C LYS A 525 -32.07 18.76 -14.11
N THR A 526 -32.53 19.85 -13.50
CA THR A 526 -31.92 20.42 -12.30
C THR A 526 -32.96 20.62 -11.21
N LYS A 527 -32.51 20.55 -9.96
CA LYS A 527 -33.33 20.74 -8.80
C LYS A 527 -32.61 21.50 -7.71
N ASN A 528 -33.35 22.12 -6.82
CA ASN A 528 -32.79 22.77 -5.64
C ASN A 528 -32.07 21.73 -4.76
N LYS A 529 -30.85 22.06 -4.31
CA LYS A 529 -30.00 21.21 -3.52
C LYS A 529 -30.62 20.75 -2.19
N THR A 530 -31.59 21.46 -1.67
CA THR A 530 -32.30 21.11 -0.43
C THR A 530 -33.43 20.08 -0.64
N THR A 531 -33.66 19.64 -1.89
CA THR A 531 -34.65 18.57 -2.18
C THR A 531 -34.02 17.22 -1.82
N GLU A 532 -34.84 16.27 -1.35
CA GLU A 532 -34.39 14.91 -1.05
C GLU A 532 -34.52 14.02 -2.30
N TYR A 533 -33.41 13.45 -2.74
CA TYR A 533 -33.31 12.48 -3.83
C TYR A 533 -32.38 11.34 -3.46
N LEU A 534 -32.46 10.23 -4.18
CA LEU A 534 -31.65 9.05 -3.94
C LEU A 534 -30.18 9.29 -4.30
N TYR A 535 -29.30 8.58 -3.59
CA TYR A 535 -27.89 8.49 -3.91
C TYR A 535 -27.56 7.15 -4.57
N ARG A 536 -26.70 7.20 -5.58
CA ARG A 536 -26.10 6.00 -6.17
C ARG A 536 -24.62 6.30 -6.40
N PHE A 537 -23.77 5.50 -5.76
CA PHE A 537 -22.32 5.73 -5.81
C PHE A 537 -21.66 4.93 -6.93
N GLY A 538 -20.49 5.38 -7.33
CA GLY A 538 -19.63 4.74 -8.29
C GLY A 538 -18.18 4.70 -7.80
N LEU A 539 -17.37 3.86 -8.42
CA LEU A 539 -15.92 3.84 -8.27
C LEU A 539 -15.24 3.55 -9.62
N ALA A 540 -13.96 3.89 -9.74
CA ALA A 540 -13.10 3.52 -10.86
C ALA A 540 -12.07 2.47 -10.42
N PHE A 541 -11.71 1.55 -11.34
CA PHE A 541 -10.73 0.49 -11.09
C PHE A 541 -9.80 0.26 -12.28
#